data_d5ab070cdc94d42f771b0cf9667929f5
#
_entry.id   d5ab070cdc94d42f771b0cf9667929f5
#
_cell.length_a   1.000
_cell.length_b   1.000
_cell.length_c   1.000
_cell.angle_alpha   90.00
_cell.angle_beta   90.00
_cell.angle_gamma   90.00
#
_symmetry.space_group_name_H-M   'P 1'
#
loop_
_entity.id
_entity.type
_entity.pdbx_description
1 polymer ?
#
loop_
_entity_poly.entity_id
_entity_poly.type
_entity_poly.pdbx_seq_one_letter_code
_entity_poly.pdbx_strand_id
1 'polypeptide(L)'
;SSLSISDMLDYHKANKASATMASLEFEMTNPYGVIKADNTKIVGFEEKPINKTNINAGIYIVDKKYLKHVPKKKFDITDLFLILLKKKTNSIIYPIHEKWIEIGNKDIYEKINKK
;
A
#
# COMPACT_ATOMS: atom_id res chain seq x y z
N SER A 1 -13.42 -8.35 -7.64
CA SER A 1 -12.25 -7.49 -7.76
C SER A 1 -12.12 -6.95 -9.16
N SER A 2 -11.77 -5.70 -9.27
CA SER A 2 -11.61 -5.04 -10.55
C SER A 2 -10.16 -5.04 -11.05
N LEU A 3 -9.28 -5.80 -10.41
CA LEU A 3 -7.89 -5.86 -10.81
C LEU A 3 -7.71 -6.62 -12.13
N SER A 4 -7.08 -5.98 -13.09
CA SER A 4 -6.64 -6.60 -14.33
C SER A 4 -5.12 -6.72 -14.31
N ILE A 5 -4.61 -7.94 -14.42
CA ILE A 5 -3.16 -8.17 -14.47
C ILE A 5 -2.56 -7.52 -15.70
N SER A 6 -3.29 -7.57 -16.82
CA SER A 6 -2.84 -6.94 -18.07
C SER A 6 -2.69 -5.42 -17.89
N ASP A 7 -3.68 -4.78 -17.27
CA ASP A 7 -3.62 -3.35 -17.02
C ASP A 7 -2.48 -2.97 -16.07
N MET A 8 -2.28 -3.79 -15.04
CA MET A 8 -1.20 -3.57 -14.10
C MET A 8 0.17 -3.69 -14.78
N LEU A 9 0.31 -4.66 -15.68
CA LEU A 9 1.55 -4.82 -16.45
C LEU A 9 1.80 -3.64 -17.39
N ASP A 10 0.75 -3.15 -18.04
CA ASP A 10 0.87 -1.97 -18.89
C ASP A 10 1.29 -0.75 -18.08
N TYR A 11 0.72 -0.60 -16.91
CA TYR A 11 1.06 0.48 -15.99
C TYR A 11 2.53 0.38 -15.55
N HIS A 12 2.98 -0.82 -15.20
CA HIS A 12 4.35 -1.09 -14.82
C HIS A 12 5.32 -0.64 -15.94
N LYS A 13 5.02 -1.04 -17.16
CA LYS A 13 5.86 -0.71 -18.33
C LYS A 13 5.80 0.77 -18.64
N ALA A 14 4.63 1.38 -18.60
CA ALA A 14 4.45 2.79 -18.92
C ALA A 14 5.22 3.69 -17.96
N ASN A 15 5.33 3.28 -16.72
CA ASN A 15 6.07 4.03 -15.70
C ASN A 15 7.54 3.66 -15.63
N LYS A 16 7.99 2.75 -16.49
CA LYS A 16 9.38 2.26 -16.48
C LYS A 16 9.77 1.78 -15.10
N ALA A 17 8.87 1.06 -14.45
CA ALA A 17 9.08 0.62 -13.08
C ALA A 17 10.03 -0.58 -13.03
N SER A 18 10.79 -0.67 -11.97
CA SER A 18 11.61 -1.84 -11.66
C SER A 18 10.75 -2.87 -10.95
N ALA A 19 9.86 -2.41 -10.12
CA ALA A 19 8.92 -3.26 -9.38
C ALA A 19 7.65 -2.48 -9.11
N THR A 20 6.52 -3.18 -9.14
CA THR A 20 5.20 -2.59 -8.88
C THR A 20 4.46 -3.47 -7.89
N MET A 21 3.89 -2.85 -6.87
CA MET A 21 3.08 -3.54 -5.88
C MET A 21 1.66 -3.03 -5.98
N ALA A 22 0.70 -3.94 -6.13
CA ALA A 22 -0.70 -3.54 -6.07
C ALA A 22 -1.03 -3.10 -4.64
N SER A 23 -1.75 -2.02 -4.53
CA SER A 23 -2.11 -1.46 -3.22
C SER A 23 -3.60 -1.24 -3.13
N LEU A 24 -4.12 -1.34 -1.91
CA LEU A 24 -5.50 -0.98 -1.60
C LEU A 24 -5.45 0.28 -0.74
N GLU A 25 -6.31 1.23 -1.04
CA GLU A 25 -6.41 2.43 -0.24
C GLU A 25 -7.53 2.26 0.77
N PHE A 26 -7.20 2.35 2.04
CA PHE A 26 -8.19 2.36 3.11
C PHE A 26 -8.41 3.77 3.60
N GLU A 27 -9.68 4.10 3.85
CA GLU A 27 -10.04 5.34 4.50
C GLU A 27 -10.55 5.02 5.89
N MET A 28 -10.04 5.74 6.88
CA MET A 28 -10.53 5.63 8.25
C MET A 28 -11.05 6.98 8.68
N THR A 29 -12.34 7.03 9.04
CA THR A 29 -12.93 8.23 9.59
C THR A 29 -12.98 8.09 11.11
N ASN A 30 -12.35 9.01 11.81
CA ASN A 30 -12.43 9.03 13.25
C ASN A 30 -13.83 9.52 13.62
N PRO A 31 -14.62 8.76 14.42
CA PRO A 31 -15.97 9.15 14.77
C PRO A 31 -16.01 10.34 15.73
N TYR A 32 -14.90 10.73 16.29
CA TYR A 32 -14.81 11.84 17.23
C TYR A 32 -13.96 12.95 16.64
N GLY A 33 -14.19 14.16 17.10
CA GLY A 33 -13.32 15.27 16.75
C GLY A 33 -11.92 15.05 17.35
N VAL A 34 -10.92 15.60 16.68
CA VAL A 34 -9.55 15.50 17.14
C VAL A 34 -9.08 16.82 17.69
N ILE A 35 -8.52 16.81 18.89
CA ILE A 35 -7.97 18.00 19.52
C ILE A 35 -6.49 18.09 19.20
N LYS A 36 -6.07 19.23 18.67
CA LYS A 36 -4.64 19.48 18.44
C LYS A 36 -4.12 20.30 19.60
N ALA A 37 -3.06 19.82 20.22
CA ALA A 37 -2.50 20.48 21.40
C ALA A 37 -1.00 20.65 21.27
N ASP A 38 -0.50 21.76 21.79
CA ASP A 38 0.93 22.00 21.97
C ASP A 38 1.17 21.92 23.47
N ASN A 39 1.76 20.80 23.93
CA ASN A 39 1.78 20.42 25.33
C ASN A 39 0.34 20.32 25.84
N THR A 40 -0.07 21.16 26.78
CA THR A 40 -1.42 21.14 27.31
C THR A 40 -2.33 22.22 26.71
N LYS A 41 -1.77 23.03 25.83
CA LYS A 41 -2.53 24.13 25.24
C LYS A 41 -3.21 23.69 23.96
N ILE A 42 -4.52 23.91 23.88
CA ILE A 42 -5.27 23.60 22.67
C ILE A 42 -4.92 24.60 21.59
N VAL A 43 -4.47 24.12 20.44
CA VAL A 43 -4.11 24.96 19.30
C VAL A 43 -5.02 24.75 18.10
N GLY A 44 -5.93 23.79 18.16
CA GLY A 44 -6.87 23.60 17.08
C GLY A 44 -7.75 22.37 17.27
N PHE A 45 -8.67 22.23 16.35
CA PHE A 45 -9.58 21.08 16.30
C PHE A 45 -9.68 20.60 14.86
N GLU A 46 -9.91 19.32 14.70
CA GLU A 46 -10.19 18.74 13.39
C GLU A 46 -11.40 17.84 13.55
N GLU A 47 -12.48 18.18 12.84
CA GLU A 47 -13.74 17.46 12.94
C GLU A 47 -13.71 16.24 12.04
N LYS A 48 -13.86 15.03 12.62
CA LYS A 48 -13.97 13.77 11.89
C LYS A 48 -12.94 13.65 10.76
N PRO A 49 -11.64 13.70 11.07
CA PRO A 49 -10.62 13.63 10.02
C PRO A 49 -10.67 12.29 9.30
N ILE A 50 -10.37 12.33 8.00
CA ILE A 50 -10.28 11.13 7.18
C ILE A 50 -8.80 10.83 6.95
N ASN A 51 -8.38 9.64 7.33
CA ASN A 51 -7.01 9.18 7.09
C ASN A 51 -7.01 8.13 6.00
N LYS A 52 -6.07 8.25 5.07
CA LYS A 52 -5.92 7.31 3.97
C LYS A 52 -4.60 6.58 4.11
N THR A 53 -4.64 5.27 3.90
CA THR A 53 -3.46 4.42 4.01
C THR A 53 -3.43 3.45 2.85
N ASN A 54 -2.28 3.31 2.21
CA ASN A 54 -2.09 2.32 1.16
C ASN A 54 -1.59 1.02 1.78
N ILE A 55 -2.26 -0.07 1.46
CA ILE A 55 -1.96 -1.39 2.03
C ILE A 55 -1.57 -2.34 0.91
N ASN A 56 -0.59 -3.20 1.18
CA ASN A 56 -0.14 -4.21 0.25
C ASN A 56 -1.29 -5.17 -0.09
N ALA A 57 -1.64 -5.25 -1.37
CA ALA A 57 -2.73 -6.11 -1.83
C ALA A 57 -2.27 -7.52 -2.20
N GLY A 58 -0.98 -7.81 -2.06
CA GLY A 58 -0.46 -9.16 -2.28
C GLY A 58 -0.19 -9.53 -3.73
N ILE A 59 -0.16 -8.55 -4.64
CA ILE A 59 0.11 -8.78 -6.05
C ILE A 59 1.26 -7.90 -6.49
N TYR A 60 2.25 -8.50 -7.17
CA TYR A 60 3.50 -7.82 -7.48
C TYR A 60 3.94 -8.08 -8.91
N ILE A 61 4.59 -7.10 -9.52
CA ILE A 61 5.30 -7.27 -10.78
C ILE A 61 6.72 -6.78 -10.56
N VAL A 62 7.70 -7.64 -10.85
CA VAL A 62 9.10 -7.33 -10.66
C VAL A 62 9.86 -7.68 -11.92
N ASP A 63 10.69 -6.77 -12.39
CA ASP A 63 11.54 -7.05 -13.54
C ASP A 63 12.48 -8.20 -13.22
N LYS A 64 12.62 -9.12 -14.18
CA LYS A 64 13.37 -10.33 -13.99
C LYS A 64 14.80 -10.11 -13.48
N LYS A 65 15.45 -9.05 -13.92
CA LYS A 65 16.84 -8.77 -13.53
C LYS A 65 17.01 -8.52 -12.03
N TYR A 66 15.92 -8.16 -11.33
CA TYR A 66 16.02 -7.93 -9.89
C TYR A 66 15.79 -9.19 -9.06
N LEU A 67 15.40 -10.29 -9.69
CA LEU A 67 15.19 -11.53 -8.98
C LEU A 67 16.49 -12.12 -8.45
N LYS A 68 17.63 -11.68 -8.95
CA LYS A 68 18.92 -12.11 -8.44
C LYS A 68 19.13 -11.75 -6.97
N HIS A 69 18.37 -10.79 -6.46
CA HIS A 69 18.45 -10.41 -5.05
C HIS A 69 17.67 -11.33 -4.13
N VAL A 70 16.91 -12.28 -4.70
CA VAL A 70 16.13 -13.23 -3.93
C VAL A 70 16.99 -14.44 -3.62
N PRO A 71 17.27 -14.72 -2.34
CA PRO A 71 18.07 -15.89 -1.99
C PRO A 71 17.28 -17.17 -2.24
N LYS A 72 17.97 -18.29 -2.28
CA LYS A 72 17.34 -19.59 -2.54
C LYS A 72 16.60 -20.16 -1.36
N LYS A 73 16.58 -19.46 -0.25
CA LYS A 73 15.85 -19.88 0.95
C LYS A 73 14.59 -19.02 1.12
N LYS A 74 13.80 -19.34 2.14
CA LYS A 74 12.58 -18.60 2.42
C LYS A 74 12.86 -17.09 2.51
N PHE A 75 12.02 -16.30 1.85
CA PHE A 75 12.28 -14.88 1.69
C PHE A 75 10.95 -14.17 1.42
N ASP A 76 10.68 -13.10 2.14
CA ASP A 76 9.46 -12.34 1.94
C ASP A 76 9.62 -11.34 0.80
N ILE A 77 8.56 -11.20 0.00
CA ILE A 77 8.57 -10.27 -1.13
C ILE A 77 8.79 -8.84 -0.65
N THR A 78 8.33 -8.49 0.54
CA THR A 78 8.54 -7.15 1.07
C THR A 78 10.02 -6.86 1.30
N ASP A 79 10.80 -7.88 1.62
CA ASP A 79 12.26 -7.73 1.76
C ASP A 79 12.90 -7.35 0.44
N LEU A 80 12.41 -7.92 -0.67
CA LEU A 80 12.90 -7.53 -1.99
C LEU A 80 12.63 -6.06 -2.26
N PHE A 81 11.42 -5.58 -1.95
CA PHE A 81 11.10 -4.17 -2.16
C PHE A 81 11.98 -3.27 -1.29
N LEU A 82 12.30 -3.69 -0.07
CA LEU A 82 13.21 -2.92 0.79
C LEU A 82 14.61 -2.84 0.19
N ILE A 83 15.09 -3.95 -0.39
CA ILE A 83 16.38 -3.95 -1.09
C ILE A 83 16.34 -2.98 -2.28
N LEU A 84 15.26 -3.02 -3.06
CA LEU A 84 15.12 -2.15 -4.23
C LEU A 84 15.05 -0.68 -3.84
N LEU A 85 14.42 -0.36 -2.71
CA LEU A 85 14.39 1.00 -2.20
C LEU A 85 15.80 1.49 -1.85
N LYS A 86 16.62 0.64 -1.23
CA LYS A 86 18.00 1.00 -0.91
C LYS A 86 18.84 1.22 -2.15
N LYS A 87 18.52 0.52 -3.22
CA LYS A 87 19.22 0.67 -4.50
C LYS A 87 18.70 1.82 -5.33
N LYS A 88 17.70 2.55 -4.82
CA LYS A 88 17.09 3.69 -5.49
C LYS A 88 16.53 3.35 -6.87
N THR A 89 15.98 2.16 -7.00
CA THR A 89 15.28 1.76 -8.21
C THR A 89 13.87 2.35 -8.21
N ASN A 90 13.20 2.30 -9.35
CA ASN A 90 11.85 2.82 -9.48
C ASN A 90 10.82 1.80 -9.02
N SER A 91 10.54 1.77 -7.72
CA SER A 91 9.52 0.92 -7.14
C SER A 91 8.25 1.74 -6.92
N ILE A 92 7.14 1.28 -7.48
CA ILE A 92 5.89 2.06 -7.47
C ILE A 92 4.72 1.21 -6.98
N ILE A 93 3.63 1.88 -6.65
CA ILE A 93 2.39 1.20 -6.35
C ILE A 93 1.44 1.29 -7.54
N TYR A 94 0.57 0.29 -7.66
CA TYR A 94 -0.54 0.30 -8.59
C TYR A 94 -1.81 0.33 -7.75
N PRO A 95 -2.45 1.49 -7.59
CA PRO A 95 -3.60 1.60 -6.69
C PRO A 95 -4.82 0.87 -7.24
N ILE A 96 -5.46 0.09 -6.39
CA ILE A 96 -6.73 -0.55 -6.70
C ILE A 96 -7.79 0.19 -5.91
N HIS A 97 -8.80 0.70 -6.59
CA HIS A 97 -9.87 1.46 -5.95
C HIS A 97 -11.08 0.57 -5.77
N GLU A 98 -11.38 0.25 -4.52
CA GLU A 98 -12.54 -0.55 -4.16
C GLU A 98 -13.40 0.28 -3.21
N LYS A 99 -14.60 0.62 -3.64
CA LYS A 99 -15.48 1.51 -2.87
C LYS A 99 -15.90 0.95 -1.53
N TRP A 100 -15.89 -0.36 -1.39
CA TRP A 100 -16.37 -1.01 -0.18
C TRP A 100 -15.30 -1.18 0.88
N ILE A 101 -14.07 -0.77 0.60
CA ILE A 101 -12.95 -0.94 1.53
C ILE A 101 -12.90 0.25 2.49
N GLU A 102 -13.11 -0.05 3.77
CA GLU A 102 -13.01 0.92 4.85
C GLU A 102 -12.31 0.25 6.02
N ILE A 103 -11.44 0.99 6.67
CA ILE A 103 -10.72 0.44 7.82
C ILE A 103 -11.64 0.08 8.96
N GLY A 104 -12.77 0.76 9.10
CA GLY A 104 -13.75 0.39 10.11
C GLY A 104 -14.36 -0.97 9.90
N ASN A 105 -14.21 -1.56 8.72
CA ASN A 105 -14.78 -2.88 8.42
C ASN A 105 -13.80 -3.97 8.80
N LYS A 106 -14.05 -4.56 9.95
CA LYS A 106 -13.18 -5.56 10.53
C LYS A 106 -13.03 -6.81 9.65
N ASP A 107 -14.13 -7.23 9.02
CA ASP A 107 -14.12 -8.44 8.19
C ASP A 107 -13.21 -8.30 6.99
N ILE A 108 -13.23 -7.14 6.35
CA ILE A 108 -12.39 -6.88 5.19
C ILE A 108 -10.93 -6.83 5.60
N TYR A 109 -10.66 -6.17 6.70
CA TYR A 109 -9.31 -6.07 7.23
C TYR A 109 -8.72 -7.44 7.56
N GLU A 110 -9.50 -8.28 8.23
CA GLU A 110 -9.09 -9.63 8.55
C GLU A 110 -8.84 -10.46 7.30
N LYS A 111 -9.68 -10.31 6.29
CA LYS A 111 -9.55 -11.02 5.03
C LYS A 111 -8.22 -10.71 4.35
N ILE A 112 -7.83 -9.45 4.36
CA ILE A 112 -6.57 -9.02 3.76
C ILE A 112 -5.38 -9.57 4.54
N ASN A 113 -5.47 -9.57 5.85
CA ASN A 113 -4.37 -10.02 6.70
C ASN A 113 -4.19 -11.52 6.78
N LYS A 114 -5.15 -12.30 6.30
CA LYS A 114 -5.05 -13.75 6.29
C LYS A 114 -4.18 -14.30 5.16
N LYS A 115 -3.69 -13.47 4.33
CA LYS A 115 -2.84 -13.93 3.22
C LYS A 115 -1.41 -14.24 3.65
#